data_963dc42a9645b80e383452a4d87dc74f
#
_entry.id   963dc42a9645b80e383452a4d87dc74f
#
_cell.length_a   1.000
_cell.length_b   1.000
_cell.length_c   1.000
_cell.angle_alpha   90.00
_cell.angle_beta   90.00
_cell.angle_gamma   90.00
#
_symmetry.space_group_name_H-M   'P 1'
#
loop_
_entity.id
_entity.type
_entity.pdbx_description
1 polymer ?
#
loop_
_entity_poly.entity_id
_entity_poly.type
_entity_poly.pdbx_seq_one_letter_code
_entity_poly.pdbx_strand_id
1 'polypeptide(L)'
;SVPPFWIDMSKLFELYTLGLLKDRYGDKLIFQAQGTYGQPDFLLVDETNKLILDAKYRPRYQNEKYHIEDVRQLSGYARDTKLLSKLGYISEAEQDSAVVGCVLIYTDQKAKTTLPADLTLNKVDGFTRFYKVPVAMPMIALQD
;
A
#
# COMPACT_ATOMS: atom_id res chain seq x y z
N SER A 1 -33.97 -10.53 3.41
CA SER A 1 -33.96 -9.08 3.53
C SER A 1 -32.55 -8.52 3.46
N VAL A 2 -32.45 -7.32 3.00
CA VAL A 2 -31.17 -6.63 2.90
C VAL A 2 -30.76 -6.17 4.30
N PRO A 3 -29.49 -6.37 4.69
CA PRO A 3 -29.02 -5.83 5.96
C PRO A 3 -29.26 -4.32 6.03
N PRO A 4 -29.51 -3.78 7.20
CA PRO A 4 -29.74 -2.34 7.32
C PRO A 4 -28.51 -1.49 7.00
N PHE A 5 -27.35 -2.08 6.88
CA PHE A 5 -26.15 -1.34 6.52
C PHE A 5 -25.12 -2.27 5.86
N TRP A 6 -24.31 -1.68 5.00
CA TRP A 6 -23.21 -2.36 4.36
C TRP A 6 -21.92 -2.10 5.11
N ILE A 7 -21.06 -3.08 5.11
CA ILE A 7 -19.68 -2.89 5.56
C ILE A 7 -18.80 -2.87 4.33
N ASP A 8 -18.15 -1.74 4.12
CA ASP A 8 -17.16 -1.62 3.05
C ASP A 8 -15.85 -2.24 3.53
N MET A 9 -15.61 -3.47 3.13
CA MET A 9 -14.44 -4.21 3.57
C MET A 9 -13.14 -3.61 3.04
N SER A 10 -13.18 -3.02 1.86
CA SER A 10 -12.01 -2.34 1.30
C SER A 10 -11.62 -1.15 2.18
N LYS A 11 -12.59 -0.35 2.59
CA LYS A 11 -12.35 0.78 3.47
C LYS A 11 -11.89 0.34 4.84
N LEU A 12 -12.52 -0.70 5.37
CA LEU A 12 -12.15 -1.23 6.67
C LEU A 12 -10.70 -1.74 6.66
N PHE A 13 -10.30 -2.45 5.61
CA PHE A 13 -8.94 -2.94 5.49
C PHE A 13 -7.94 -1.77 5.36
N GLU A 14 -8.28 -0.75 4.58
CA GLU A 14 -7.44 0.44 4.45
C GLU A 14 -7.22 1.11 5.81
N LEU A 15 -8.29 1.27 6.60
CA LEU A 15 -8.19 1.88 7.93
C LEU A 15 -7.42 1.01 8.92
N TYR A 16 -7.59 -0.29 8.85
CA TYR A 16 -6.82 -1.20 9.68
C TYR A 16 -5.33 -1.10 9.35
N THR A 17 -5.00 -1.11 8.06
CA THR A 17 -3.63 -0.96 7.58
C THR A 17 -3.05 0.39 7.98
N LEU A 18 -3.83 1.45 7.88
CA LEU A 18 -3.42 2.78 8.34
C LEU A 18 -3.00 2.75 9.81
N GLY A 19 -3.79 2.08 10.66
CA GLY A 19 -3.46 1.95 12.08
C GLY A 19 -2.11 1.26 12.30
N LEU A 20 -1.88 0.14 11.60
CA LEU A 20 -0.62 -0.59 11.70
C LEU A 20 0.57 0.26 11.25
N LEU A 21 0.42 0.97 10.14
CA LEU A 21 1.49 1.81 9.60
C LEU A 21 1.77 3.01 10.49
N LYS A 22 0.73 3.67 10.99
CA LYS A 22 0.88 4.81 11.90
C LYS A 22 1.58 4.42 13.20
N ASP A 23 1.20 3.29 13.76
CA ASP A 23 1.83 2.82 15.00
C ASP A 23 3.32 2.61 14.83
N ARG A 24 3.75 2.13 13.67
CA ARG A 24 5.16 1.84 13.44
C ARG A 24 5.95 3.06 12.97
N TYR A 25 5.39 3.86 12.07
CA TYR A 25 6.15 4.89 11.37
C TYR A 25 5.82 6.32 11.78
N GLY A 26 4.69 6.54 12.45
CA GLY A 26 4.34 7.86 12.95
C GLY A 26 4.34 8.93 11.87
N ASP A 27 5.09 10.00 12.11
CA ASP A 27 5.14 11.15 11.20
C ASP A 27 5.76 10.87 9.85
N LYS A 28 6.42 9.76 9.70
CA LYS A 28 7.02 9.36 8.41
C LYS A 28 5.98 8.87 7.41
N LEU A 29 4.76 8.63 7.87
CA LEU A 29 3.67 8.16 7.02
C LEU A 29 2.77 9.31 6.61
N ILE A 30 2.48 9.39 5.31
CA ILE A 30 1.51 10.33 4.76
C ILE A 30 0.33 9.52 4.24
N PHE A 31 -0.86 9.87 4.70
CA PHE A 31 -2.10 9.18 4.31
C PHE A 31 -2.77 9.95 3.18
N GLN A 32 -3.12 9.24 2.11
CA GLN A 32 -3.89 9.77 0.96
C GLN A 32 -3.24 11.00 0.33
N ALA A 33 -1.96 10.89 -0.03
CA ALA A 33 -1.26 11.97 -0.70
C ALA A 33 -1.76 12.12 -2.14
N GLN A 34 -2.13 13.34 -2.51
CA GLN A 34 -2.66 13.63 -3.84
C GLN A 34 -1.52 13.69 -4.87
N GLY A 35 -1.62 12.84 -5.90
CA GLY A 35 -0.76 12.88 -7.06
C GLY A 35 -1.37 13.68 -8.20
N THR A 36 -0.74 13.63 -9.36
CA THR A 36 -1.23 14.32 -10.56
C THR A 36 -2.54 13.71 -11.06
N TYR A 37 -2.60 12.39 -11.12
CA TYR A 37 -3.77 11.68 -11.64
C TYR A 37 -4.25 10.57 -10.70
N GLY A 38 -4.06 10.72 -9.43
CA GLY A 38 -4.53 9.73 -8.51
C GLY A 38 -3.94 9.91 -7.13
N GLN A 39 -4.33 9.01 -6.26
CA GLN A 39 -4.01 9.13 -4.86
C GLN A 39 -3.72 7.75 -4.30
N PRO A 40 -2.44 7.42 -4.06
CA PRO A 40 -2.13 6.18 -3.34
C PRO A 40 -2.62 6.28 -1.90
N ASP A 41 -2.83 5.13 -1.28
CA ASP A 41 -3.29 5.12 0.10
C ASP A 41 -2.25 5.71 1.04
N PHE A 42 -0.96 5.39 0.84
CA PHE A 42 0.08 5.83 1.76
C PHE A 42 1.38 6.16 1.05
N LEU A 43 2.12 7.12 1.61
CA LEU A 43 3.54 7.31 1.31
C LEU A 43 4.32 7.13 2.60
N LEU A 44 5.47 6.49 2.50
CA LEU A 44 6.41 6.40 3.62
C LEU A 44 7.66 7.17 3.26
N VAL A 45 7.98 8.18 4.08
CA VAL A 45 9.13 9.06 3.87
C VAL A 45 10.12 8.81 5.00
N ASP A 46 10.88 7.76 4.85
CA ASP A 46 11.92 7.39 5.79
C ASP A 46 13.29 7.63 5.14
N GLU A 47 14.31 7.86 5.95
CA GLU A 47 15.66 8.11 5.43
C GLU A 47 16.19 6.96 4.58
N THR A 48 15.86 5.73 4.97
CA THR A 48 16.35 4.54 4.29
C THR A 48 15.40 4.02 3.23
N ASN A 49 14.10 4.35 3.34
CA ASN A 49 13.08 3.84 2.43
C ASN A 49 12.11 4.94 2.03
N LYS A 50 11.97 5.13 0.74
CA LYS A 50 10.92 5.98 0.17
C LYS A 50 9.96 5.03 -0.52
N LEU A 51 8.76 4.88 0.03
CA LEU A 51 7.80 3.88 -0.44
C LEU A 51 6.46 4.50 -0.77
N ILE A 52 5.83 3.95 -1.80
CA ILE A 52 4.42 4.20 -2.13
C ILE A 52 3.68 2.91 -1.83
N LEU A 53 2.62 3.00 -1.06
CA LEU A 53 1.91 1.82 -0.59
C LEU A 53 0.42 1.94 -0.85
N ASP A 54 -0.20 0.80 -1.18
CA ASP A 54 -1.64 0.68 -1.27
C ASP A 54 -2.09 -0.54 -0.48
N ALA A 55 -3.26 -0.41 0.14
CA ALA A 55 -3.92 -1.52 0.81
C ALA A 55 -5.05 -2.02 -0.10
N LYS A 56 -5.02 -3.29 -0.44
CA LYS A 56 -6.01 -3.91 -1.33
C LYS A 56 -6.71 -5.06 -0.63
N TYR A 57 -7.99 -4.92 -0.43
CA TYR A 57 -8.80 -6.01 0.10
C TYR A 57 -9.10 -6.99 -1.04
N ARG A 58 -8.39 -8.10 -1.05
CA ARG A 58 -8.49 -9.11 -2.10
C ARG A 58 -8.62 -10.48 -1.46
N PRO A 59 -9.81 -10.83 -0.94
CA PRO A 59 -9.97 -12.08 -0.18
C PRO A 59 -9.66 -13.34 -0.98
N ARG A 60 -9.66 -13.24 -2.31
CA ARG A 60 -9.35 -14.37 -3.19
C ARG A 60 -8.28 -14.01 -4.21
N TYR A 61 -7.14 -13.61 -3.70
CA TYR A 61 -6.01 -13.22 -4.55
C TYR A 61 -5.31 -14.46 -5.09
N GLN A 62 -5.99 -15.15 -5.99
CA GLN A 62 -5.45 -16.36 -6.60
C GLN A 62 -5.21 -16.22 -8.09
N ASN A 63 -5.60 -15.09 -8.67
CA ASN A 63 -5.47 -14.83 -10.10
C ASN A 63 -4.45 -13.71 -10.31
N GLU A 64 -3.36 -14.03 -11.00
CA GLU A 64 -2.29 -13.08 -11.23
C GLU A 64 -2.73 -11.79 -11.94
N LYS A 65 -3.81 -11.84 -12.72
CA LYS A 65 -4.32 -10.64 -13.40
C LYS A 65 -4.64 -9.51 -12.44
N TYR A 66 -5.14 -9.82 -11.26
CA TYR A 66 -5.45 -8.78 -10.28
C TYR A 66 -4.17 -8.13 -9.76
N HIS A 67 -3.12 -8.93 -9.61
CA HIS A 67 -1.82 -8.40 -9.20
C HIS A 67 -1.26 -7.45 -10.24
N ILE A 68 -1.39 -7.76 -11.52
CA ILE A 68 -0.85 -6.94 -12.60
C ILE A 68 -1.48 -5.54 -12.63
N GLU A 69 -2.79 -5.46 -12.47
CA GLU A 69 -3.45 -4.14 -12.44
C GLU A 69 -2.99 -3.29 -11.27
N ASP A 70 -2.89 -3.91 -10.09
CA ASP A 70 -2.42 -3.21 -8.89
C ASP A 70 -0.96 -2.78 -9.05
N VAL A 71 -0.14 -3.64 -9.63
CA VAL A 71 1.27 -3.34 -9.89
C VAL A 71 1.40 -2.15 -10.84
N ARG A 72 0.62 -2.14 -11.90
CA ARG A 72 0.65 -1.04 -12.88
C ARG A 72 0.24 0.28 -12.26
N GLN A 73 -0.78 0.26 -11.41
CA GLN A 73 -1.25 1.46 -10.73
C GLN A 73 -0.16 2.05 -9.83
N LEU A 74 0.42 1.23 -8.95
CA LEU A 74 1.45 1.72 -8.05
C LEU A 74 2.70 2.14 -8.80
N SER A 75 3.08 1.40 -9.84
CA SER A 75 4.26 1.73 -10.64
C SER A 75 4.12 3.10 -11.31
N GLY A 76 2.90 3.45 -11.73
CA GLY A 76 2.62 4.77 -12.25
C GLY A 76 2.80 5.86 -11.21
N TYR A 77 2.37 5.63 -10.00
CA TYR A 77 2.57 6.58 -8.90
C TYR A 77 4.05 6.85 -8.63
N ALA A 78 4.91 5.87 -8.82
CA ALA A 78 6.34 6.03 -8.57
C ALA A 78 7.03 6.98 -9.58
N ARG A 79 6.33 7.39 -10.62
CA ARG A 79 6.80 8.37 -11.59
C ARG A 79 6.02 9.69 -11.56
N ASP A 80 5.10 9.82 -10.64
CA ASP A 80 4.28 11.01 -10.51
C ASP A 80 5.08 12.11 -9.80
N THR A 81 5.24 13.26 -10.48
CA THR A 81 6.10 14.33 -9.96
C THR A 81 5.58 14.93 -8.66
N LYS A 82 4.26 15.00 -8.47
CA LYS A 82 3.71 15.51 -7.21
C LYS A 82 3.99 14.56 -6.06
N LEU A 83 3.88 13.26 -6.30
CA LEU A 83 4.17 12.26 -5.28
C LEU A 83 5.66 12.20 -4.99
N LEU A 84 6.49 12.29 -6.01
CA LEU A 84 7.94 12.32 -5.84
C LEU A 84 8.37 13.53 -4.99
N SER A 85 7.76 14.70 -5.20
CA SER A 85 8.01 15.87 -4.37
C SER A 85 7.70 15.61 -2.91
N LYS A 86 6.57 14.96 -2.63
CA LYS A 86 6.18 14.63 -1.26
C LYS A 86 7.13 13.60 -0.62
N LEU A 87 7.77 12.78 -1.45
CA LEU A 87 8.78 11.83 -0.98
C LEU A 87 10.16 12.48 -0.79
N GLY A 88 10.31 13.76 -1.14
CA GLY A 88 11.54 14.50 -0.94
C GLY A 88 12.37 14.70 -2.20
N TYR A 89 11.91 14.25 -3.36
CA TYR A 89 12.59 14.46 -4.64
C TYR A 89 12.02 15.70 -5.31
N ILE A 90 12.69 16.85 -5.11
CA ILE A 90 12.12 18.16 -5.46
C ILE A 90 12.52 18.61 -6.85
N SER A 91 13.82 18.53 -7.21
CA SER A 91 14.28 18.99 -8.52
C SER A 91 13.99 17.95 -9.59
N GLU A 92 13.98 18.40 -10.84
CA GLU A 92 13.81 17.49 -11.97
C GLU A 92 14.89 16.40 -11.99
N ALA A 93 16.14 16.80 -11.72
CA ALA A 93 17.25 15.85 -11.67
C ALA A 93 17.05 14.81 -10.56
N GLU A 94 16.60 15.24 -9.38
CA GLU A 94 16.31 14.33 -8.29
C GLU A 94 15.18 13.37 -8.65
N GLN A 95 14.13 13.87 -9.28
CA GLN A 95 13.00 13.05 -9.69
C GLN A 95 13.38 12.03 -10.75
N ASP A 96 14.21 12.42 -11.71
CA ASP A 96 14.68 11.53 -12.77
C ASP A 96 15.53 10.37 -12.23
N SER A 97 16.26 10.60 -11.17
CA SER A 97 17.11 9.59 -10.55
C SER A 97 16.52 8.98 -9.28
N ALA A 98 15.26 9.26 -8.98
CA ALA A 98 14.62 8.84 -7.73
C ALA A 98 14.54 7.30 -7.65
N VAL A 99 14.79 6.80 -6.45
CA VAL A 99 14.67 5.38 -6.14
C VAL A 99 13.50 5.23 -5.19
N VAL A 100 12.38 4.73 -5.70
CA VAL A 100 11.13 4.59 -4.95
C VAL A 100 10.68 3.14 -5.02
N GLY A 101 10.37 2.58 -3.86
CA GLY A 101 9.78 1.25 -3.79
C GLY A 101 8.26 1.34 -3.76
N CYS A 102 7.61 0.31 -4.28
CA CYS A 102 6.16 0.16 -4.21
C CYS A 102 5.83 -1.05 -3.35
N VAL A 103 4.84 -0.90 -2.48
CA VAL A 103 4.41 -2.00 -1.61
C VAL A 103 2.90 -2.18 -1.73
N LEU A 104 2.51 -3.37 -2.09
CA LEU A 104 1.11 -3.77 -2.12
C LEU A 104 0.80 -4.55 -0.85
N ILE A 105 -0.03 -3.99 0.02
CA ILE A 105 -0.48 -4.66 1.24
C ILE A 105 -1.84 -5.25 0.92
N TYR A 106 -1.98 -6.55 1.06
CA TYR A 106 -3.21 -7.24 0.69
C TYR A 106 -3.69 -8.17 1.79
N THR A 107 -4.99 -8.44 1.79
CA THR A 107 -5.57 -9.35 2.78
C THR A 107 -5.20 -10.79 2.48
N ASP A 108 -4.76 -11.47 3.53
CA ASP A 108 -4.56 -12.93 3.50
C ASP A 108 -4.82 -13.45 4.91
N GLN A 109 -5.93 -14.14 5.08
CA GLN A 109 -6.35 -14.61 6.40
C GLN A 109 -5.46 -15.71 6.97
N LYS A 110 -4.53 -16.22 6.20
CA LYS A 110 -3.50 -17.14 6.68
C LYS A 110 -2.26 -16.42 7.19
N ALA A 111 -2.16 -15.11 6.93
CA ALA A 111 -1.03 -14.32 7.38
C ALA A 111 -1.22 -13.86 8.82
N LYS A 112 -0.21 -13.15 9.33
CA LYS A 112 -0.31 -12.51 10.65
C LYS A 112 -1.15 -11.25 10.56
N THR A 113 -1.68 -10.82 11.68
CA THR A 113 -2.46 -9.58 11.77
C THR A 113 -1.59 -8.34 11.91
N THR A 114 -0.27 -8.51 11.93
CA THR A 114 0.71 -7.42 12.09
C THR A 114 1.57 -7.31 10.84
N LEU A 115 2.22 -6.16 10.68
CA LEU A 115 3.16 -5.96 9.58
C LEU A 115 4.45 -6.75 9.84
N PRO A 116 5.12 -7.24 8.78
CA PRO A 116 6.46 -7.82 8.94
C PRO A 116 7.45 -6.73 9.36
N ALA A 117 8.58 -7.14 9.91
CA ALA A 117 9.63 -6.19 10.32
C ALA A 117 10.14 -5.39 9.12
N ASP A 118 10.24 -6.01 7.96
CA ASP A 118 10.72 -5.39 6.73
C ASP A 118 9.64 -5.48 5.66
N LEU A 119 9.12 -4.32 5.24
CA LEU A 119 8.07 -4.26 4.21
C LEU A 119 8.60 -4.63 2.82
N THR A 120 9.90 -4.65 2.64
CA THR A 120 10.52 -4.93 1.34
C THR A 120 11.10 -6.34 1.26
N LEU A 121 10.58 -7.25 2.06
CA LEU A 121 11.09 -8.61 2.13
C LEU A 121 10.66 -9.47 0.94
N ASN A 122 9.40 -9.38 0.54
CA ASN A 122 8.84 -10.25 -0.49
C ASN A 122 8.66 -9.48 -1.79
N LYS A 123 9.48 -9.82 -2.79
CA LYS A 123 9.43 -9.16 -4.09
C LYS A 123 8.31 -9.71 -4.95
N VAL A 124 7.78 -8.85 -5.80
CA VAL A 124 6.87 -9.25 -6.88
C VAL A 124 7.74 -9.59 -8.09
N ASP A 125 7.59 -10.80 -8.61
CA ASP A 125 8.39 -11.27 -9.74
C ASP A 125 8.16 -10.40 -10.98
N GLY A 126 9.25 -10.11 -11.69
CA GLY A 126 9.17 -9.37 -12.94
C GLY A 126 9.21 -7.85 -12.81
N PHE A 127 9.25 -7.33 -11.59
CA PHE A 127 9.27 -5.89 -11.35
C PHE A 127 10.38 -5.52 -10.36
N THR A 128 11.05 -4.41 -10.63
CA THR A 128 12.09 -3.93 -9.71
C THR A 128 11.46 -3.10 -8.60
N ARG A 129 11.97 -3.25 -7.39
CA ARG A 129 11.54 -2.48 -6.22
C ARG A 129 10.03 -2.49 -6.01
N PHE A 130 9.43 -3.64 -6.24
CA PHE A 130 8.01 -3.84 -6.00
C PHE A 130 7.85 -5.03 -5.04
N TYR A 131 7.08 -4.80 -3.98
CA TYR A 131 6.96 -5.75 -2.87
C TYR A 131 5.52 -6.00 -2.52
N LYS A 132 5.24 -7.16 -1.93
CA LYS A 132 3.91 -7.50 -1.46
C LYS A 132 3.97 -7.92 0.01
N VAL A 133 2.98 -7.49 0.75
CA VAL A 133 2.88 -7.76 2.19
C VAL A 133 1.49 -8.32 2.49
N PRO A 134 1.39 -9.58 2.90
CA PRO A 134 0.11 -10.14 3.33
C PRO A 134 -0.19 -9.75 4.76
N VAL A 135 -1.43 -9.39 5.03
CA VAL A 135 -1.89 -9.06 6.37
C VAL A 135 -3.29 -9.64 6.56
N ALA A 136 -3.51 -10.34 7.67
CA ALA A 136 -4.83 -10.80 8.02
C ALA A 136 -5.54 -9.72 8.85
N MET A 137 -6.80 -9.45 8.54
CA MET A 137 -7.61 -8.64 9.43
C MET A 137 -8.00 -9.47 10.65
N PRO A 138 -8.00 -8.88 11.84
CA PRO A 138 -8.50 -9.60 12.99
C PRO A 138 -9.91 -10.08 12.76
N MET A 139 -10.22 -11.24 13.30
CA MET A 139 -11.58 -11.75 13.25
C MET A 139 -12.46 -10.85 14.08
N ILE A 140 -13.46 -10.29 13.44
CA ILE A 140 -14.46 -9.51 14.14
C ILE A 140 -15.79 -10.22 14.05
N ALA A 141 -16.69 -9.89 14.94
CA ALA A 141 -17.98 -10.56 15.04
C ALA A 141 -18.92 -10.21 13.90
N LEU A 142 -18.40 -10.19 12.71
CA LEU A 142 -19.18 -10.02 11.48
C LEU A 142 -19.59 -11.34 10.90
N GLN A 143 -19.21 -12.39 11.57
CA GLN A 143 -19.51 -13.69 11.06
C GLN A 143 -20.83 -14.09 11.48
N ASP A 144 -21.52 -14.24 10.78
CA ASP A 144 -22.77 -14.64 10.92
C ASP A 144 -23.40 -14.48 11.58
#